data_ab1fbfc1f35c52a0c3068726dfa5f092
#
_entry.id   ab1fbfc1f35c52a0c3068726dfa5f092
#
_cell.length_a   1.000
_cell.length_b   1.000
_cell.length_c   1.000
_cell.angle_alpha   90.00
_cell.angle_beta   90.00
_cell.angle_gamma   90.00
#
_symmetry.space_group_name_H-M   'P 1'
#
loop_
_entity.id
_entity.type
_entity.pdbx_description
1 polymer ?
#
loop_
_entity_poly.entity_id
_entity_poly.type
_entity_poly.pdbx_seq_one_letter_code
_entity_poly.pdbx_strand_id
1 'polypeptide(L)'
;HAGRTVAEQGAVIGKLFANFAAVAAANPLADRRNGFTAEQIAAVGPDNPFIGFPYTKLMNSNAFIDQSAALILTSVAKAKSLGIPEEKWVYLHGCADTYDHWYISDRKDFHSSPAMRVAGEEALAMADTSLDQIGAFDIYSCFPSAVQLACQELGLATDDPRGLTITGGLPYFGGPGNNYVTHSIAEMMNRVRAEPGMKGLVTSCGNYVTKEAVGIYSTEAPHKPFAPKDPNIYQSVLNADKGRASTEAANGAATIETYTVMHDRAGPSFAILMGLLDDGSRFIANTPEDPELLSEMVANDYMGAQGRVAQYPPDPPRAAAAAEFAGPAAVGEHRIFLHRSEEH
;
A
#
# COMPACT_ATOMS: atom_id res chain seq x y z
N HIS A 1 7.75 -1.83 -14.33
CA HIS A 1 7.47 -3.28 -14.39
C HIS A 1 6.36 -3.61 -15.38
N ALA A 2 5.23 -2.94 -15.31
CA ALA A 2 4.09 -3.19 -16.21
C ALA A 2 4.25 -2.60 -17.64
N GLY A 3 5.33 -1.89 -17.93
CA GLY A 3 5.62 -1.27 -19.23
C GLY A 3 4.69 -0.12 -19.60
N ARG A 4 4.02 0.51 -18.64
CA ARG A 4 3.12 1.64 -18.84
C ARG A 4 3.84 2.96 -18.57
N THR A 5 3.48 3.98 -19.32
CA THR A 5 3.81 5.37 -18.97
C THR A 5 3.08 5.80 -17.70
N VAL A 6 3.53 6.88 -17.06
CA VAL A 6 2.87 7.46 -15.87
C VAL A 6 1.41 7.83 -16.19
N ALA A 7 1.15 8.38 -17.36
CA ALA A 7 -0.22 8.75 -17.79
C ALA A 7 -1.13 7.52 -17.96
N GLU A 8 -0.64 6.46 -18.61
CA GLU A 8 -1.38 5.20 -18.74
C GLU A 8 -1.63 4.55 -17.40
N GLN A 9 -0.64 4.56 -16.50
CA GLN A 9 -0.79 4.05 -15.15
C GLN A 9 -1.79 4.89 -14.35
N GLY A 10 -1.78 6.22 -14.49
CA GLY A 10 -2.76 7.12 -13.89
C GLY A 10 -4.19 6.79 -14.32
N ALA A 11 -4.41 6.49 -15.61
CA ALA A 11 -5.71 6.07 -16.13
C ALA A 11 -6.16 4.71 -15.55
N VAL A 12 -5.25 3.75 -15.40
CA VAL A 12 -5.53 2.45 -14.75
C VAL A 12 -5.92 2.64 -13.29
N ILE A 13 -5.18 3.47 -12.55
CA ILE A 13 -5.47 3.80 -11.16
C ILE A 13 -6.81 4.53 -11.03
N GLY A 14 -7.08 5.48 -11.93
CA GLY A 14 -8.35 6.20 -11.95
C GLY A 14 -9.55 5.25 -12.08
N LYS A 15 -9.48 4.27 -12.99
CA LYS A 15 -10.52 3.24 -13.14
C LYS A 15 -10.67 2.37 -11.90
N LEU A 16 -9.56 1.91 -11.34
CA LEU A 16 -9.55 1.10 -10.12
C LEU A 16 -10.25 1.86 -8.97
N PHE A 17 -9.84 3.09 -8.71
CA PHE A 17 -10.33 3.87 -7.59
C PHE A 17 -11.71 4.49 -7.81
N ALA A 18 -12.19 4.63 -9.04
CA ALA A 18 -13.57 4.99 -9.32
C ALA A 18 -14.56 3.95 -8.76
N ASN A 19 -14.20 2.66 -8.78
CA ASN A 19 -15.00 1.61 -8.15
C ASN A 19 -15.05 1.78 -6.62
N PHE A 20 -13.93 2.14 -5.99
CA PHE A 20 -13.87 2.44 -4.56
C PHE A 20 -14.73 3.68 -4.22
N ALA A 21 -14.61 4.74 -5.02
CA ALA A 21 -15.40 5.96 -4.86
C ALA A 21 -16.91 5.71 -5.00
N ALA A 22 -17.32 4.82 -5.90
CA ALA A 22 -18.72 4.43 -6.07
C ALA A 22 -19.27 3.68 -4.84
N VAL A 23 -18.49 2.77 -4.26
CA VAL A 23 -18.85 2.08 -3.01
C VAL A 23 -18.97 3.09 -1.86
N ALA A 24 -17.99 3.99 -1.71
CA ALA A 24 -18.04 5.05 -0.69
C ALA A 24 -19.25 5.96 -0.85
N ALA A 25 -19.64 6.30 -2.09
CA ALA A 25 -20.82 7.14 -2.34
C ALA A 25 -22.11 6.51 -1.82
N ALA A 26 -22.21 5.19 -1.83
CA ALA A 26 -23.35 4.43 -1.31
C ALA A 26 -23.24 4.16 0.20
N ASN A 27 -22.06 4.27 0.80
CA ASN A 27 -21.83 3.98 2.20
C ASN A 27 -22.12 5.22 3.08
N PRO A 28 -23.15 5.20 3.97
CA PRO A 28 -23.49 6.34 4.82
C PRO A 28 -22.40 6.70 5.83
N LEU A 29 -21.47 5.80 6.13
CA LEU A 29 -20.38 6.00 7.07
C LEU A 29 -19.10 6.55 6.40
N ALA A 30 -19.07 6.63 5.07
CA ALA A 30 -17.93 7.17 4.34
C ALA A 30 -17.86 8.69 4.42
N ASP A 31 -16.64 9.22 4.51
CA ASP A 31 -16.36 10.65 4.56
C ASP A 31 -16.59 11.32 3.20
N ARG A 32 -15.97 10.81 2.13
CA ARG A 32 -16.06 11.36 0.78
C ARG A 32 -17.06 10.58 -0.06
N ARG A 33 -18.31 11.04 -0.09
CA ARG A 33 -19.42 10.39 -0.79
C ARG A 33 -19.71 10.99 -2.17
N ASN A 34 -18.71 11.62 -2.79
CA ASN A 34 -18.88 12.36 -4.05
C ASN A 34 -19.04 11.45 -5.28
N GLY A 35 -18.60 10.18 -5.22
CA GLY A 35 -18.65 9.28 -6.38
C GLY A 35 -17.73 9.76 -7.52
N PHE A 36 -16.47 10.05 -7.22
CA PHE A 36 -15.50 10.56 -8.19
C PHE A 36 -15.32 9.63 -9.39
N THR A 37 -15.25 10.21 -10.60
CA THR A 37 -14.97 9.47 -11.83
C THR A 37 -13.47 9.14 -11.96
N ALA A 38 -13.16 8.20 -12.86
CA ALA A 38 -11.78 7.82 -13.15
C ALA A 38 -10.92 9.03 -13.59
N GLU A 39 -11.51 9.89 -14.43
CA GLU A 39 -10.87 11.10 -14.93
C GLU A 39 -10.61 12.11 -13.81
N GLN A 40 -11.58 12.31 -12.92
CA GLN A 40 -11.44 13.22 -11.76
C GLN A 40 -10.33 12.75 -10.80
N ILE A 41 -10.22 11.43 -10.59
CA ILE A 41 -9.19 10.84 -9.72
C ILE A 41 -7.80 10.99 -10.34
N ALA A 42 -7.69 10.79 -11.66
CA ALA A 42 -6.41 10.87 -12.37
C ALA A 42 -5.97 12.31 -12.68
N ALA A 43 -6.91 13.23 -12.84
CA ALA A 43 -6.60 14.61 -13.24
C ALA A 43 -5.95 15.38 -12.09
N VAL A 44 -4.80 16.02 -12.41
CA VAL A 44 -4.12 16.95 -11.51
C VAL A 44 -4.75 18.34 -11.62
N GLY A 45 -5.05 18.96 -10.49
CA GLY A 45 -5.64 20.31 -10.45
C GLY A 45 -5.65 20.88 -9.03
N PRO A 46 -6.17 22.12 -8.87
CA PRO A 46 -6.18 22.80 -7.55
C PRO A 46 -6.86 22.00 -6.44
N ASP A 47 -7.93 21.25 -6.75
CA ASP A 47 -8.66 20.46 -5.78
C ASP A 47 -8.09 19.04 -5.62
N ASN A 48 -7.29 18.59 -6.59
CA ASN A 48 -6.66 17.27 -6.63
C ASN A 48 -5.16 17.40 -7.03
N PRO A 49 -4.34 18.11 -6.26
CA PRO A 49 -2.91 18.24 -6.53
C PRO A 49 -2.17 16.92 -6.31
N PHE A 50 -0.97 16.80 -6.83
CA PHE A 50 -0.03 15.78 -6.37
C PHE A 50 0.26 15.97 -4.88
N ILE A 51 0.36 14.84 -4.16
CA ILE A 51 0.90 14.80 -2.79
C ILE A 51 2.34 14.29 -2.85
N GLY A 52 2.53 13.16 -3.50
CA GLY A 52 3.82 12.63 -3.89
C GLY A 52 3.65 12.03 -5.29
N PHE A 53 4.35 12.60 -6.28
CA PHE A 53 4.27 12.12 -7.66
C PHE A 53 4.55 10.62 -7.73
N PRO A 54 3.77 9.80 -8.44
CA PRO A 54 2.71 10.20 -9.38
C PRO A 54 1.28 10.23 -8.78
N TYR A 55 1.11 10.25 -7.47
CA TYR A 55 -0.20 10.12 -6.85
C TYR A 55 -0.84 11.47 -6.50
N THR A 56 -2.06 11.67 -6.99
CA THR A 56 -2.88 12.82 -6.63
C THR A 56 -3.50 12.66 -5.24
N LYS A 57 -4.04 13.73 -4.67
CA LYS A 57 -4.74 13.73 -3.38
C LYS A 57 -5.86 12.68 -3.30
N LEU A 58 -6.61 12.45 -4.40
CA LEU A 58 -7.68 11.45 -4.45
C LEU A 58 -7.19 10.01 -4.55
N MET A 59 -5.91 9.79 -4.82
CA MET A 59 -5.27 8.48 -4.83
C MET A 59 -4.66 8.10 -3.47
N ASN A 60 -4.64 9.03 -2.51
CA ASN A 60 -4.03 8.82 -1.21
C ASN A 60 -5.08 8.64 -0.11
N SER A 61 -4.72 7.88 0.93
CA SER A 61 -5.52 7.75 2.14
C SER A 61 -5.91 9.11 2.72
N ASN A 62 -7.18 9.26 3.09
CA ASN A 62 -7.68 10.44 3.78
C ASN A 62 -7.49 10.29 5.30
N ALA A 63 -6.38 10.79 5.81
CA ALA A 63 -6.04 10.69 7.23
C ALA A 63 -6.68 11.78 8.13
N PHE A 64 -7.26 12.82 7.52
CA PHE A 64 -7.90 13.93 8.25
C PHE A 64 -9.38 13.63 8.50
N ILE A 65 -9.64 12.71 9.43
CA ILE A 65 -10.96 12.15 9.66
C ILE A 65 -11.11 11.67 11.10
N ASP A 66 -12.32 11.81 11.65
CA ASP A 66 -12.74 11.29 12.94
C ASP A 66 -13.69 10.10 12.75
N GLN A 67 -13.16 8.90 12.88
CA GLN A 67 -13.94 7.66 12.79
C GLN A 67 -13.50 6.69 13.88
N SER A 68 -14.43 5.89 14.38
CA SER A 68 -14.14 4.81 15.33
C SER A 68 -14.94 3.57 14.99
N ALA A 69 -14.35 2.40 15.24
CA ALA A 69 -15.01 1.11 15.14
C ALA A 69 -14.63 0.24 16.34
N ALA A 70 -15.55 -0.63 16.73
CA ALA A 70 -15.32 -1.57 17.82
C ALA A 70 -15.87 -2.96 17.46
N LEU A 71 -15.14 -4.00 17.82
CA LEU A 71 -15.50 -5.39 17.63
C LEU A 71 -15.50 -6.09 18.98
N ILE A 72 -16.45 -6.99 19.20
CA ILE A 72 -16.48 -7.87 20.36
C ILE A 72 -16.02 -9.26 19.91
N LEU A 73 -14.88 -9.69 20.42
CA LEU A 73 -14.36 -11.05 20.23
C LEU A 73 -14.60 -11.87 21.47
N THR A 74 -15.13 -13.08 21.26
CA THR A 74 -15.38 -14.00 22.37
C THR A 74 -15.39 -15.45 21.86
N SER A 75 -15.30 -16.41 22.78
CA SER A 75 -15.47 -17.81 22.41
C SER A 75 -16.95 -18.16 22.21
N VAL A 76 -17.23 -19.19 21.40
CA VAL A 76 -18.58 -19.75 21.21
C VAL A 76 -19.21 -20.10 22.56
N ALA A 77 -18.47 -20.75 23.46
CA ALA A 77 -18.94 -21.11 24.79
C ALA A 77 -19.37 -19.86 25.61
N LYS A 78 -18.58 -18.78 25.54
CA LYS A 78 -18.90 -17.54 26.23
C LYS A 78 -20.11 -16.82 25.59
N ALA A 79 -20.20 -16.79 24.26
CA ALA A 79 -21.34 -16.22 23.55
C ALA A 79 -22.65 -16.94 23.95
N LYS A 80 -22.63 -18.28 24.00
CA LYS A 80 -23.77 -19.08 24.48
C LYS A 80 -24.13 -18.78 25.93
N SER A 81 -23.13 -18.70 26.81
CA SER A 81 -23.39 -18.37 28.23
C SER A 81 -23.96 -16.98 28.47
N LEU A 82 -23.73 -16.05 27.55
CA LEU A 82 -24.26 -14.69 27.57
C LEU A 82 -25.63 -14.57 26.85
N GLY A 83 -26.13 -15.66 26.26
CA GLY A 83 -27.39 -15.65 25.52
C GLY A 83 -27.34 -14.81 24.25
N ILE A 84 -26.16 -14.62 23.64
CA ILE A 84 -26.04 -13.89 22.38
C ILE A 84 -26.66 -14.77 21.27
N PRO A 85 -27.66 -14.26 20.51
CA PRO A 85 -28.30 -15.02 19.45
C PRO A 85 -27.31 -15.45 18.35
N GLU A 86 -27.42 -16.69 17.89
CA GLU A 86 -26.46 -17.27 16.92
C GLU A 86 -26.48 -16.55 15.57
N GLU A 87 -27.60 -15.98 15.16
CA GLU A 87 -27.73 -15.18 13.94
C GLU A 87 -26.89 -13.90 13.94
N LYS A 88 -26.38 -13.48 15.10
CA LYS A 88 -25.44 -12.35 15.23
C LYS A 88 -23.98 -12.78 15.17
N TRP A 89 -23.69 -14.07 15.19
CA TRP A 89 -22.32 -14.53 15.23
C TRP A 89 -21.66 -14.46 13.86
N VAL A 90 -20.40 -14.10 13.87
CA VAL A 90 -19.50 -14.18 12.72
C VAL A 90 -18.24 -14.89 13.20
N TYR A 91 -17.86 -15.91 12.48
CA TYR A 91 -16.69 -16.72 12.79
C TYR A 91 -15.48 -16.24 11.98
N LEU A 92 -14.32 -16.22 12.62
CA LEU A 92 -13.05 -16.12 11.94
C LEU A 92 -12.66 -17.53 11.48
N HIS A 93 -12.69 -17.75 10.16
CA HIS A 93 -12.39 -19.04 9.55
C HIS A 93 -10.90 -19.26 9.35
N GLY A 94 -10.18 -18.22 8.97
CA GLY A 94 -8.74 -18.26 8.74
C GLY A 94 -8.12 -16.89 8.91
N CYS A 95 -6.90 -16.89 9.37
CA CYS A 95 -6.09 -15.67 9.48
C CYS A 95 -4.61 -16.00 9.41
N ALA A 96 -3.84 -15.05 8.92
CA ALA A 96 -2.39 -15.04 8.99
C ALA A 96 -1.89 -13.62 9.00
N ASP A 97 -0.74 -13.42 9.62
CA ASP A 97 0.03 -12.17 9.59
C ASP A 97 1.48 -12.46 9.25
N THR A 98 2.07 -11.59 8.46
CA THR A 98 3.43 -11.72 7.95
C THR A 98 4.09 -10.35 7.84
N TYR A 99 5.38 -10.33 7.65
CA TYR A 99 6.10 -9.11 7.30
C TYR A 99 7.20 -9.38 6.28
N ASP A 100 7.44 -8.37 5.45
CA ASP A 100 8.53 -8.28 4.50
C ASP A 100 9.73 -7.59 5.16
N HIS A 101 10.81 -7.33 4.42
CA HIS A 101 11.91 -6.50 4.93
C HIS A 101 11.39 -5.18 5.50
N TRP A 102 11.87 -4.80 6.69
CA TRP A 102 11.39 -3.60 7.40
C TRP A 102 11.67 -2.32 6.64
N TYR A 103 12.82 -2.25 6.00
CA TYR A 103 13.18 -1.11 5.16
C TYR A 103 12.91 -1.44 3.70
N ILE A 104 12.25 -0.54 3.02
CA ILE A 104 11.94 -0.70 1.60
C ILE A 104 13.21 -0.79 0.74
N SER A 105 14.31 -0.14 1.17
CA SER A 105 15.63 -0.23 0.56
C SER A 105 16.19 -1.65 0.50
N ASP A 106 15.79 -2.51 1.43
CA ASP A 106 16.32 -3.87 1.55
C ASP A 106 15.52 -4.89 0.73
N ARG A 107 14.36 -4.49 0.19
CA ARG A 107 13.54 -5.36 -0.64
C ARG A 107 14.25 -5.72 -1.94
N LYS A 108 14.00 -6.93 -2.40
CA LYS A 108 14.52 -7.41 -3.68
C LYS A 108 14.02 -6.55 -4.85
N ASP A 109 12.73 -6.20 -4.82
CA ASP A 109 12.06 -5.35 -5.80
C ASP A 109 10.91 -4.57 -5.14
N PHE A 110 10.25 -3.69 -5.90
CA PHE A 110 9.13 -2.85 -5.44
C PHE A 110 7.78 -3.24 -6.06
N HIS A 111 7.75 -4.32 -6.85
CA HIS A 111 6.56 -4.78 -7.57
C HIS A 111 6.05 -6.14 -7.12
N SER A 112 6.54 -6.66 -6.00
CA SER A 112 6.06 -7.88 -5.34
C SER A 112 5.89 -7.67 -3.84
N SER A 113 5.07 -8.51 -3.21
CA SER A 113 4.92 -8.61 -1.75
C SER A 113 4.78 -10.08 -1.36
N PRO A 114 5.92 -10.80 -1.22
CA PRO A 114 5.90 -12.18 -0.75
C PRO A 114 5.15 -12.35 0.58
N ALA A 115 5.19 -11.34 1.46
CA ALA A 115 4.46 -11.32 2.72
C ALA A 115 2.94 -11.41 2.49
N MET A 116 2.38 -10.59 1.59
CA MET A 116 0.93 -10.64 1.26
C MET A 116 0.54 -12.00 0.68
N ARG A 117 1.35 -12.57 -0.22
CA ARG A 117 1.08 -13.90 -0.80
C ARG A 117 1.01 -14.97 0.28
N VAL A 118 2.02 -15.06 1.15
CA VAL A 118 2.08 -16.06 2.22
C VAL A 118 0.93 -15.87 3.22
N ALA A 119 0.59 -14.63 3.59
CA ALA A 119 -0.55 -14.35 4.46
C ALA A 119 -1.88 -14.83 3.82
N GLY A 120 -2.06 -14.58 2.52
CA GLY A 120 -3.22 -15.04 1.77
C GLY A 120 -3.33 -16.57 1.70
N GLU A 121 -2.24 -17.24 1.33
CA GLU A 121 -2.16 -18.70 1.24
C GLU A 121 -2.47 -19.36 2.59
N GLU A 122 -1.87 -18.90 3.68
CA GLU A 122 -2.07 -19.46 5.02
C GLU A 122 -3.48 -19.20 5.56
N ALA A 123 -4.03 -18.01 5.33
CA ALA A 123 -5.40 -17.69 5.75
C ALA A 123 -6.44 -18.54 4.97
N LEU A 124 -6.28 -18.71 3.66
CA LEU A 124 -7.14 -19.54 2.83
C LEU A 124 -7.02 -21.03 3.21
N ALA A 125 -5.80 -21.53 3.43
CA ALA A 125 -5.56 -22.90 3.87
C ALA A 125 -6.19 -23.18 5.24
N MET A 126 -6.06 -22.26 6.19
CA MET A 126 -6.68 -22.37 7.52
C MET A 126 -8.21 -22.38 7.42
N ALA A 127 -8.79 -21.55 6.55
CA ALA A 127 -10.22 -21.46 6.30
C ALA A 127 -10.78 -22.65 5.50
N ASP A 128 -9.94 -23.57 5.04
CA ASP A 128 -10.31 -24.67 4.15
C ASP A 128 -11.12 -24.20 2.95
N THR A 129 -10.62 -23.14 2.26
CA THR A 129 -11.34 -22.48 1.18
C THR A 129 -10.36 -22.00 0.09
N SER A 130 -10.89 -21.71 -1.09
CA SER A 130 -10.16 -21.09 -2.20
C SER A 130 -10.64 -19.66 -2.43
N LEU A 131 -9.84 -18.89 -3.15
CA LEU A 131 -10.16 -17.49 -3.48
C LEU A 131 -11.49 -17.36 -4.24
N ASP A 132 -11.81 -18.32 -5.10
CA ASP A 132 -13.06 -18.34 -5.88
C ASP A 132 -14.32 -18.52 -5.02
N GLN A 133 -14.17 -19.04 -3.81
CA GLN A 133 -15.25 -19.22 -2.83
C GLN A 133 -15.45 -18.00 -1.93
N ILE A 134 -14.61 -16.97 -2.06
CA ILE A 134 -14.79 -15.71 -1.34
C ILE A 134 -15.81 -14.85 -2.10
N GLY A 135 -16.86 -14.43 -1.42
CA GLY A 135 -17.95 -13.63 -2.03
C GLY A 135 -17.75 -12.11 -1.92
N ALA A 136 -16.92 -11.63 -0.98
CA ALA A 136 -16.66 -10.20 -0.80
C ALA A 136 -15.23 -9.96 -0.32
N PHE A 137 -14.68 -8.81 -0.72
CA PHE A 137 -13.33 -8.36 -0.35
C PHE A 137 -13.35 -6.96 0.25
N ASP A 138 -12.45 -6.70 1.19
CA ASP A 138 -12.00 -5.36 1.50
C ASP A 138 -10.47 -5.34 1.50
N ILE A 139 -9.91 -4.92 0.38
CA ILE A 139 -8.46 -4.84 0.16
C ILE A 139 -7.96 -3.50 0.69
N TYR A 140 -6.95 -3.53 1.55
CA TYR A 140 -6.37 -2.33 2.14
C TYR A 140 -5.82 -1.38 1.07
N SER A 141 -6.26 -0.14 1.09
CA SER A 141 -6.13 0.79 -0.04
C SER A 141 -5.50 2.14 0.36
N CYS A 142 -4.45 2.11 1.19
CA CYS A 142 -3.75 3.35 1.54
C CYS A 142 -3.19 4.08 0.31
N PHE A 143 -2.72 3.33 -0.69
CA PHE A 143 -2.23 3.78 -1.98
C PHE A 143 -2.66 2.80 -3.08
N PRO A 144 -2.72 3.24 -4.34
CA PRO A 144 -3.05 2.35 -5.46
C PRO A 144 -2.13 1.14 -5.58
N SER A 145 -0.83 1.33 -5.35
CA SER A 145 0.16 0.25 -5.39
C SER A 145 -0.11 -0.85 -4.36
N ALA A 146 -0.61 -0.50 -3.16
CA ALA A 146 -0.97 -1.49 -2.15
C ALA A 146 -2.10 -2.41 -2.63
N VAL A 147 -3.13 -1.84 -3.29
CA VAL A 147 -4.22 -2.62 -3.88
C VAL A 147 -3.71 -3.49 -5.03
N GLN A 148 -2.89 -2.92 -5.93
CA GLN A 148 -2.37 -3.64 -7.09
C GLN A 148 -1.45 -4.80 -6.69
N LEU A 149 -0.59 -4.59 -5.69
CA LEU A 149 0.26 -5.64 -5.13
C LEU A 149 -0.56 -6.72 -4.44
N ALA A 150 -1.52 -6.35 -3.59
CA ALA A 150 -2.40 -7.32 -2.95
C ALA A 150 -3.18 -8.17 -3.97
N CYS A 151 -3.73 -7.54 -5.03
CA CYS A 151 -4.40 -8.25 -6.10
C CYS A 151 -3.44 -9.22 -6.82
N GLN A 152 -2.25 -8.78 -7.18
CA GLN A 152 -1.24 -9.61 -7.83
C GLN A 152 -0.87 -10.83 -6.97
N GLU A 153 -0.57 -10.61 -5.70
CA GLU A 153 -0.10 -11.67 -4.79
C GLU A 153 -1.20 -12.66 -4.38
N LEU A 154 -2.44 -12.19 -4.31
CA LEU A 154 -3.61 -13.04 -4.04
C LEU A 154 -4.18 -13.71 -5.29
N GLY A 155 -3.77 -13.29 -6.49
CA GLY A 155 -4.33 -13.80 -7.75
C GLY A 155 -5.70 -13.21 -8.10
N LEU A 156 -5.99 -11.97 -7.66
CA LEU A 156 -7.21 -11.23 -7.99
C LEU A 156 -6.99 -10.33 -9.21
N ALA A 157 -8.01 -10.18 -10.04
CA ALA A 157 -8.04 -9.11 -11.03
C ALA A 157 -8.34 -7.76 -10.34
N THR A 158 -7.73 -6.67 -10.83
CA THR A 158 -8.01 -5.32 -10.29
C THR A 158 -9.41 -4.81 -10.65
N ASP A 159 -10.09 -5.49 -11.54
CA ASP A 159 -11.48 -5.28 -11.97
C ASP A 159 -12.38 -6.49 -11.62
N ASP A 160 -12.03 -7.25 -10.59
CA ASP A 160 -12.80 -8.42 -10.14
C ASP A 160 -14.28 -8.03 -9.96
N PRO A 161 -15.22 -8.77 -10.57
CA PRO A 161 -16.64 -8.42 -10.55
C PRO A 161 -17.27 -8.44 -9.15
N ARG A 162 -16.65 -9.09 -8.18
CA ARG A 162 -17.10 -9.06 -6.77
C ARG A 162 -16.80 -7.73 -6.08
N GLY A 163 -15.96 -6.88 -6.70
CA GLY A 163 -15.42 -5.67 -6.10
C GLY A 163 -14.27 -5.95 -5.13
N LEU A 164 -13.44 -4.95 -4.92
CA LEU A 164 -12.24 -5.04 -4.05
C LEU A 164 -12.41 -4.32 -2.73
N THR A 165 -13.56 -3.70 -2.49
CA THR A 165 -13.89 -3.00 -1.24
C THR A 165 -15.38 -3.07 -0.95
N ILE A 166 -15.72 -3.11 0.32
CA ILE A 166 -17.10 -2.98 0.82
C ILE A 166 -17.30 -1.69 1.61
N THR A 167 -16.21 -1.06 2.06
CA THR A 167 -16.23 0.23 2.76
C THR A 167 -16.20 1.41 1.81
N GLY A 168 -15.45 1.34 0.72
CA GLY A 168 -15.09 2.42 -0.19
C GLY A 168 -13.61 2.82 -0.11
N GLY A 169 -12.82 2.16 0.74
CA GLY A 169 -11.36 2.31 0.83
C GLY A 169 -10.89 3.58 1.54
N LEU A 170 -9.62 3.59 1.92
CA LEU A 170 -9.01 4.65 2.72
C LEU A 170 -9.07 6.06 2.09
N PRO A 171 -9.03 6.24 0.75
CA PRO A 171 -9.16 7.58 0.16
C PRO A 171 -10.54 8.19 0.30
N TYR A 172 -11.62 7.39 0.32
CA TYR A 172 -13.00 7.88 0.25
C TYR A 172 -13.83 7.52 1.49
N PHE A 173 -13.74 6.28 1.98
CA PHE A 173 -14.32 5.93 3.27
C PHE A 173 -13.67 6.73 4.38
N GLY A 174 -12.37 6.77 4.40
CA GLY A 174 -11.52 7.42 5.39
C GLY A 174 -10.41 6.48 5.87
N GLY A 175 -9.26 7.06 6.19
CA GLY A 175 -8.07 6.35 6.68
C GLY A 175 -7.74 6.75 8.12
N PRO A 176 -8.55 6.34 9.13
CA PRO A 176 -8.41 6.77 10.52
C PRO A 176 -7.20 6.11 11.21
N GLY A 177 -6.00 6.37 10.71
CA GLY A 177 -4.74 5.81 11.24
C GLY A 177 -4.76 4.28 11.27
N ASN A 178 -4.46 3.68 12.42
CA ASN A 178 -4.40 2.23 12.57
C ASN A 178 -5.79 1.56 12.74
N ASN A 179 -6.88 2.31 12.63
CA ASN A 179 -8.24 1.81 12.92
C ASN A 179 -9.02 1.38 11.69
N TYR A 180 -8.52 1.62 10.46
CA TYR A 180 -9.29 1.32 9.24
C TYR A 180 -9.72 -0.15 9.14
N VAL A 181 -8.83 -1.08 9.44
CA VAL A 181 -9.15 -2.52 9.32
C VAL A 181 -10.26 -2.96 10.27
N THR A 182 -10.38 -2.32 11.44
CA THR A 182 -11.52 -2.57 12.35
C THR A 182 -12.84 -2.17 11.70
N HIS A 183 -12.88 -1.08 10.93
CA HIS A 183 -14.06 -0.69 10.13
C HIS A 183 -14.34 -1.70 9.02
N SER A 184 -13.31 -2.15 8.29
CA SER A 184 -13.44 -3.18 7.24
C SER A 184 -14.03 -4.47 7.80
N ILE A 185 -13.56 -4.93 8.97
CA ILE A 185 -14.07 -6.14 9.62
C ILE A 185 -15.53 -5.90 10.09
N ALA A 186 -15.84 -4.74 10.69
CA ALA A 186 -17.19 -4.43 11.13
C ALA A 186 -18.18 -4.43 9.95
N GLU A 187 -17.80 -3.82 8.82
CA GLU A 187 -18.61 -3.84 7.61
C GLU A 187 -18.69 -5.23 6.98
N MET A 188 -17.60 -6.00 6.98
CA MET A 188 -17.63 -7.39 6.55
C MET A 188 -18.56 -8.25 7.39
N MET A 189 -18.62 -8.02 8.71
CA MET A 189 -19.59 -8.70 9.57
C MET A 189 -21.04 -8.38 9.18
N ASN A 190 -21.33 -7.12 8.82
CA ASN A 190 -22.66 -6.75 8.30
C ASN A 190 -22.93 -7.44 6.97
N ARG A 191 -21.97 -7.47 6.08
CA ARG A 191 -22.09 -8.08 4.75
C ARG A 191 -22.35 -9.58 4.82
N VAL A 192 -21.60 -10.35 5.61
CA VAL A 192 -21.80 -11.79 5.75
C VAL A 192 -23.09 -12.14 6.53
N ARG A 193 -23.57 -11.23 7.41
CA ARG A 193 -24.90 -11.40 8.05
C ARG A 193 -26.05 -11.17 7.08
N ALA A 194 -25.89 -10.26 6.13
CA ALA A 194 -26.88 -10.00 5.08
C ALA A 194 -26.95 -11.17 4.06
N GLU A 195 -25.85 -11.91 3.89
CA GLU A 195 -25.75 -13.05 2.99
C GLU A 195 -25.16 -14.26 3.76
N PRO A 196 -26.00 -14.95 4.60
CA PRO A 196 -25.52 -16.07 5.42
C PRO A 196 -24.87 -17.16 4.59
N GLY A 197 -23.74 -17.66 5.07
CA GLY A 197 -22.92 -18.67 4.37
C GLY A 197 -21.86 -18.08 3.44
N MET A 198 -21.97 -16.82 3.05
CA MET A 198 -20.91 -16.14 2.30
C MET A 198 -19.64 -16.05 3.15
N LYS A 199 -18.48 -16.24 2.50
CA LYS A 199 -17.17 -15.93 3.07
C LYS A 199 -16.67 -14.57 2.57
N GLY A 200 -16.19 -13.74 3.47
CA GLY A 200 -15.57 -12.46 3.15
C GLY A 200 -14.11 -12.42 3.57
N LEU A 201 -13.28 -11.75 2.79
CA LEU A 201 -11.85 -11.61 3.04
C LEU A 201 -11.49 -10.13 3.24
N VAL A 202 -10.76 -9.84 4.31
CA VAL A 202 -10.23 -8.51 4.63
C VAL A 202 -8.71 -8.59 4.68
N THR A 203 -8.02 -7.64 4.04
CA THR A 203 -6.57 -7.49 4.16
C THR A 203 -6.20 -6.32 5.05
N SER A 204 -5.02 -6.38 5.64
CA SER A 204 -4.36 -5.30 6.35
C SER A 204 -2.99 -5.05 5.75
N CYS A 205 -2.56 -3.79 5.75
CA CYS A 205 -1.24 -3.41 5.29
C CYS A 205 -0.68 -2.33 6.22
N GLY A 206 0.58 -2.40 6.58
CA GLY A 206 1.25 -1.42 7.42
C GLY A 206 2.64 -1.06 6.92
N ASN A 207 3.12 0.14 7.28
CA ASN A 207 4.34 0.75 6.78
C ASN A 207 4.29 0.87 5.24
N TYR A 208 5.37 0.52 4.56
CA TYR A 208 5.52 0.59 3.11
C TYR A 208 5.20 -0.77 2.46
N VAL A 209 3.98 -1.30 2.67
CA VAL A 209 3.60 -2.68 2.27
C VAL A 209 4.51 -3.71 2.95
N THR A 210 4.87 -3.47 4.21
CA THR A 210 5.84 -4.28 4.96
C THR A 210 5.15 -5.27 5.88
N LYS A 211 4.07 -4.85 6.56
CA LYS A 211 3.29 -5.71 7.45
C LYS A 211 1.97 -6.04 6.79
N GLU A 212 1.70 -7.31 6.65
CA GLU A 212 0.52 -7.81 5.97
C GLU A 212 -0.27 -8.73 6.88
N ALA A 213 -1.59 -8.65 6.83
CA ALA A 213 -2.45 -9.64 7.45
C ALA A 213 -3.71 -9.88 6.61
N VAL A 214 -4.24 -11.10 6.71
CA VAL A 214 -5.46 -11.52 6.03
C VAL A 214 -6.37 -12.19 7.04
N GLY A 215 -7.67 -11.84 7.00
CA GLY A 215 -8.72 -12.47 7.80
C GLY A 215 -9.90 -12.89 6.93
N ILE A 216 -10.44 -14.10 7.19
CA ILE A 216 -11.59 -14.67 6.46
C ILE A 216 -12.73 -14.90 7.42
N TYR A 217 -13.89 -14.37 7.10
CA TYR A 217 -15.07 -14.28 7.97
C TYR A 217 -16.29 -14.90 7.31
N SER A 218 -17.16 -15.61 8.10
CA SER A 218 -18.46 -16.10 7.68
C SER A 218 -19.41 -16.25 8.86
N THR A 219 -20.72 -16.30 8.60
CA THR A 219 -21.74 -16.65 9.61
C THR A 219 -21.85 -18.15 9.85
N GLU A 220 -21.38 -18.99 8.93
CA GLU A 220 -21.33 -20.43 9.15
C GLU A 220 -20.17 -20.81 10.07
N ALA A 221 -20.39 -21.77 10.93
CA ALA A 221 -19.31 -22.30 11.76
C ALA A 221 -18.25 -23.02 10.90
N PRO A 222 -16.97 -22.84 11.17
CA PRO A 222 -15.92 -23.56 10.44
C PRO A 222 -16.04 -25.07 10.68
N HIS A 223 -15.80 -25.87 9.65
CA HIS A 223 -15.83 -27.33 9.73
C HIS A 223 -14.67 -27.88 10.56
N LYS A 224 -13.57 -27.16 10.67
CA LYS A 224 -12.40 -27.52 11.45
C LYS A 224 -12.27 -26.60 12.67
N PRO A 225 -11.72 -27.07 13.79
CA PRO A 225 -11.41 -26.21 14.92
C PRO A 225 -10.48 -25.06 14.51
N PHE A 226 -10.64 -23.90 15.16
CA PHE A 226 -9.72 -22.78 14.99
C PHE A 226 -8.33 -23.19 15.48
N ALA A 227 -7.40 -23.38 14.56
CA ALA A 227 -6.05 -23.87 14.82
C ALA A 227 -5.02 -23.11 13.94
N PRO A 228 -4.68 -21.86 14.31
CA PRO A 228 -3.68 -21.11 13.58
C PRO A 228 -2.31 -21.80 13.70
N LYS A 229 -1.56 -21.82 12.60
CA LYS A 229 -0.15 -22.19 12.65
C LYS A 229 0.64 -21.16 13.45
N ASP A 230 1.75 -21.59 14.04
CA ASP A 230 2.73 -20.65 14.59
C ASP A 230 3.24 -19.73 13.45
N PRO A 231 3.06 -18.41 13.55
CA PRO A 231 3.52 -17.47 12.53
C PRO A 231 5.01 -17.60 12.19
N ASN A 232 5.84 -17.99 13.14
CA ASN A 232 7.27 -18.18 12.91
C ASN A 232 7.56 -19.26 11.85
N ILE A 233 6.68 -20.22 11.64
CA ILE A 233 6.87 -21.30 10.66
C ILE A 233 6.87 -20.72 9.25
N TYR A 234 5.83 -20.00 8.85
CA TYR A 234 5.74 -19.41 7.50
C TYR A 234 6.57 -18.13 7.37
N GLN A 235 6.74 -17.37 8.44
CA GLN A 235 7.62 -16.19 8.44
C GLN A 235 9.09 -16.58 8.22
N SER A 236 9.52 -17.75 8.68
CA SER A 236 10.89 -18.22 8.47
C SER A 236 11.24 -18.38 6.98
N VAL A 237 10.27 -18.70 6.15
CA VAL A 237 10.43 -18.80 4.68
C VAL A 237 10.72 -17.42 4.09
N LEU A 238 10.00 -16.39 4.54
CA LEU A 238 10.22 -15.01 4.12
C LEU A 238 11.57 -14.47 4.61
N ASN A 239 11.94 -14.78 5.85
CA ASN A 239 13.22 -14.36 6.45
C ASN A 239 14.45 -15.02 5.79
N ALA A 240 14.26 -16.09 5.01
CA ALA A 240 15.34 -16.71 4.23
C ALA A 240 15.78 -15.86 3.05
N ASP A 241 14.95 -14.98 2.53
CA ASP A 241 15.32 -13.97 1.55
C ASP A 241 16.24 -12.94 2.23
N LYS A 242 17.44 -12.74 1.65
CA LYS A 242 18.41 -11.77 2.17
C LYS A 242 18.16 -10.36 1.64
N GLY A 243 17.18 -10.20 0.74
CA GLY A 243 16.92 -8.93 0.11
C GLY A 243 18.06 -8.40 -0.73
N ARG A 244 18.18 -7.11 -0.83
CA ARG A 244 19.24 -6.40 -1.54
C ARG A 244 20.16 -5.67 -0.54
N ALA A 245 21.43 -5.68 -0.81
CA ALA A 245 22.39 -4.89 -0.03
C ALA A 245 22.07 -3.40 -0.19
N SER A 246 22.04 -2.68 0.90
CA SER A 246 21.86 -1.22 0.95
C SER A 246 23.07 -0.55 1.60
N THR A 247 23.32 0.71 1.27
CA THR A 247 24.41 1.50 1.81
C THR A 247 23.98 2.92 2.17
N GLU A 248 24.42 3.38 3.33
CA GLU A 248 24.26 4.78 3.76
C GLU A 248 25.43 5.65 3.27
N ALA A 249 26.49 5.05 2.77
CA ALA A 249 27.72 5.72 2.34
C ALA A 249 27.88 5.78 0.81
N ALA A 250 26.75 5.93 0.10
CA ALA A 250 26.76 5.96 -1.36
C ALA A 250 27.63 7.11 -1.90
N ASN A 251 28.51 6.79 -2.83
CA ASN A 251 29.37 7.73 -3.53
C ASN A 251 29.83 7.16 -4.87
N GLY A 252 29.65 7.89 -5.95
CA GLY A 252 30.10 7.49 -7.28
C GLY A 252 29.02 7.48 -8.34
N ALA A 253 29.24 6.72 -9.41
CA ALA A 253 28.25 6.52 -10.47
C ALA A 253 27.04 5.76 -9.94
N ALA A 254 25.86 6.14 -10.40
CA ALA A 254 24.61 5.57 -9.92
C ALA A 254 23.51 5.60 -10.99
N THR A 255 22.54 4.70 -10.86
CA THR A 255 21.37 4.63 -11.72
C THR A 255 20.11 4.76 -10.87
N ILE A 256 19.15 5.57 -11.27
CA ILE A 256 17.85 5.69 -10.58
C ILE A 256 17.05 4.40 -10.80
N GLU A 257 16.71 3.72 -9.71
CA GLU A 257 15.81 2.56 -9.74
C GLU A 257 14.34 2.97 -9.65
N THR A 258 14.02 3.93 -8.78
CA THR A 258 12.69 4.53 -8.64
C THR A 258 12.78 5.86 -7.91
N TYR A 259 11.74 6.69 -8.04
CA TYR A 259 11.69 7.99 -7.37
C TYR A 259 10.26 8.47 -7.13
N THR A 260 10.13 9.47 -6.28
CA THR A 260 8.92 10.27 -6.10
C THR A 260 9.31 11.73 -5.95
N VAL A 261 8.46 12.64 -6.41
CA VAL A 261 8.61 14.10 -6.18
C VAL A 261 7.55 14.53 -5.20
N MET A 262 7.98 14.96 -4.03
CA MET A 262 7.11 15.47 -2.98
C MET A 262 6.60 16.86 -3.35
N HIS A 263 5.34 17.10 -3.05
CA HIS A 263 4.67 18.36 -3.33
C HIS A 263 4.14 18.99 -2.06
N ASP A 264 4.29 20.28 -1.94
CA ASP A 264 3.63 21.12 -0.95
C ASP A 264 2.64 22.10 -1.62
N ARG A 265 2.18 23.11 -0.89
CA ARG A 265 1.24 24.10 -1.43
C ARG A 265 1.82 24.99 -2.53
N ALA A 266 3.14 25.12 -2.61
CA ALA A 266 3.85 25.91 -3.61
C ALA A 266 4.16 25.10 -4.89
N GLY A 267 4.08 23.77 -4.83
CA GLY A 267 4.39 22.87 -5.94
C GLY A 267 5.42 21.80 -5.58
N PRO A 268 6.24 21.33 -6.54
CA PRO A 268 7.31 20.39 -6.28
C PRO A 268 8.31 20.93 -5.25
N SER A 269 8.63 20.17 -4.22
CA SER A 269 9.45 20.60 -3.08
C SER A 269 10.82 19.92 -3.08
N PHE A 270 10.85 18.58 -3.11
CA PHE A 270 12.07 17.78 -3.26
C PHE A 270 11.70 16.40 -3.82
N ALA A 271 12.67 15.68 -4.39
CA ALA A 271 12.46 14.31 -4.76
C ALA A 271 13.21 13.37 -3.80
N ILE A 272 12.58 12.22 -3.53
CA ILE A 272 13.21 11.07 -2.88
C ILE A 272 13.45 10.04 -3.97
N LEU A 273 14.66 9.53 -4.07
CA LEU A 273 14.98 8.49 -5.03
C LEU A 273 15.70 7.32 -4.36
N MET A 274 15.47 6.16 -4.93
CA MET A 274 16.27 4.97 -4.69
C MET A 274 17.10 4.70 -5.92
N GLY A 275 18.39 4.52 -5.73
CA GLY A 275 19.34 4.26 -6.81
C GLY A 275 20.22 3.06 -6.53
N LEU A 276 20.89 2.62 -7.57
CA LEU A 276 21.86 1.53 -7.54
C LEU A 276 23.25 2.08 -7.87
N LEU A 277 24.23 1.70 -7.08
CA LEU A 277 25.65 1.87 -7.42
C LEU A 277 26.09 0.77 -8.42
N ASP A 278 27.26 0.93 -9.02
CA ASP A 278 27.82 -0.04 -9.98
C ASP A 278 28.03 -1.44 -9.39
N ASP A 279 28.22 -1.55 -8.06
CA ASP A 279 28.33 -2.82 -7.35
C ASP A 279 26.97 -3.47 -7.05
N GLY A 280 25.86 -2.82 -7.45
CA GLY A 280 24.49 -3.26 -7.23
C GLY A 280 23.92 -2.95 -5.84
N SER A 281 24.66 -2.29 -4.97
CA SER A 281 24.15 -1.83 -3.68
C SER A 281 23.15 -0.69 -3.89
N ARG A 282 22.07 -0.72 -3.10
CA ARG A 282 20.99 0.29 -3.15
C ARG A 282 21.28 1.40 -2.16
N PHE A 283 20.84 2.60 -2.50
CA PHE A 283 20.85 3.77 -1.61
C PHE A 283 19.54 4.56 -1.73
N ILE A 284 19.27 5.41 -0.75
CA ILE A 284 18.20 6.41 -0.78
C ILE A 284 18.84 7.79 -0.76
N ALA A 285 18.35 8.69 -1.61
CA ALA A 285 18.84 10.06 -1.71
C ALA A 285 17.71 11.05 -1.92
N ASN A 286 17.92 12.32 -1.49
CA ASN A 286 17.07 13.42 -1.87
C ASN A 286 17.74 14.24 -2.99
N THR A 287 16.92 14.89 -3.84
CA THR A 287 17.41 15.91 -4.76
C THR A 287 17.73 17.21 -4.03
N PRO A 288 18.54 18.10 -4.64
CA PRO A 288 18.48 19.51 -4.30
C PRO A 288 17.05 20.06 -4.44
N GLU A 289 16.76 21.15 -3.73
CA GLU A 289 15.53 21.92 -3.89
C GLU A 289 15.66 22.82 -5.16
N ASP A 290 15.72 22.18 -6.32
CA ASP A 290 15.82 22.80 -7.63
C ASP A 290 14.46 22.69 -8.35
N PRO A 291 13.68 23.78 -8.47
CA PRO A 291 12.35 23.74 -9.06
C PRO A 291 12.33 23.34 -10.54
N GLU A 292 13.38 23.62 -11.30
CA GLU A 292 13.48 23.26 -12.72
C GLU A 292 13.66 21.75 -12.85
N LEU A 293 14.63 21.19 -12.13
CA LEU A 293 14.86 19.74 -12.06
C LEU A 293 13.62 18.98 -11.58
N LEU A 294 12.99 19.44 -10.50
CA LEU A 294 11.80 18.79 -9.93
C LEU A 294 10.62 18.82 -10.91
N SER A 295 10.42 19.92 -11.63
CA SER A 295 9.38 20.04 -12.66
C SER A 295 9.67 19.10 -13.84
N GLU A 296 10.93 18.97 -14.22
CA GLU A 296 11.35 18.05 -15.26
C GLU A 296 11.16 16.58 -14.86
N MET A 297 11.47 16.23 -13.62
CA MET A 297 11.24 14.89 -13.06
C MET A 297 9.76 14.49 -12.99
N VAL A 298 8.86 15.47 -12.87
CA VAL A 298 7.40 15.24 -12.96
C VAL A 298 6.94 15.06 -14.41
N ALA A 299 7.57 15.79 -15.34
CA ALA A 299 7.20 15.77 -16.76
C ALA A 299 7.77 14.58 -17.54
N ASN A 300 8.91 14.05 -17.11
CA ASN A 300 9.65 12.99 -17.79
C ASN A 300 9.93 11.81 -16.85
N ASP A 301 10.15 10.63 -17.45
CA ASP A 301 10.54 9.44 -16.71
C ASP A 301 12.06 9.44 -16.48
N TYR A 302 12.45 9.42 -15.20
CA TYR A 302 13.85 9.36 -14.78
C TYR A 302 14.27 7.95 -14.31
N MET A 303 13.41 6.94 -14.38
CA MET A 303 13.82 5.57 -14.08
C MET A 303 14.87 5.09 -15.09
N GLY A 304 15.96 4.56 -14.59
CA GLY A 304 17.11 4.15 -15.40
C GLY A 304 18.06 5.30 -15.79
N ALA A 305 17.76 6.55 -15.43
CA ALA A 305 18.68 7.65 -15.64
C ALA A 305 19.97 7.45 -14.85
N GLN A 306 21.11 7.77 -15.49
CA GLN A 306 22.43 7.64 -14.90
C GLN A 306 22.94 8.99 -14.39
N GLY A 307 23.66 8.95 -13.28
CA GLY A 307 24.24 10.14 -12.67
C GLY A 307 25.28 9.81 -11.61
N ARG A 308 25.47 10.69 -10.67
CA ARG A 308 26.41 10.51 -9.57
C ARG A 308 25.72 10.81 -8.25
N VAL A 309 26.00 9.99 -7.25
CA VAL A 309 25.65 10.24 -5.86
C VAL A 309 26.90 10.61 -5.07
N ALA A 310 26.78 11.56 -4.16
CA ALA A 310 27.84 11.92 -3.22
C ALA A 310 27.26 12.18 -1.84
N GLN A 311 28.05 11.86 -0.82
CA GLN A 311 27.70 12.29 0.53
C GLN A 311 27.89 13.79 0.67
N TYR A 312 26.96 14.42 1.38
CA TYR A 312 27.09 15.83 1.73
C TYR A 312 28.19 16.00 2.78
N PRO A 313 29.04 17.04 2.66
CA PRO A 313 30.03 17.31 3.70
C PRO A 313 29.36 17.62 5.04
N PRO A 314 29.99 17.21 6.17
CA PRO A 314 29.39 17.35 7.50
C PRO A 314 29.45 18.79 8.03
N ASP A 315 28.84 19.77 7.38
CA ASP A 315 28.46 21.08 7.95
C ASP A 315 28.26 22.14 6.83
N PRO A 316 27.27 23.00 6.91
CA PRO A 316 26.51 23.51 8.05
C PRO A 316 25.15 22.81 8.23
N PRO A 317 24.40 23.10 9.33
CA PRO A 317 23.23 22.33 9.75
C PRO A 317 22.10 22.39 8.69
N ARG A 318 21.65 21.24 8.24
CA ARG A 318 20.69 20.93 7.18
C ARG A 318 21.29 20.75 5.79
N ALA A 319 22.17 19.81 5.69
CA ALA A 319 22.64 19.43 4.37
C ALA A 319 22.57 17.93 4.21
N ALA A 320 21.96 17.52 3.14
CA ALA A 320 21.79 16.15 2.69
C ALA A 320 22.88 15.80 1.66
N ALA A 321 23.17 14.51 1.36
CA ALA A 321 24.09 14.11 0.29
C ALA A 321 23.46 14.35 -1.10
N ALA A 322 24.24 14.67 -2.12
CA ALA A 322 23.73 15.01 -3.45
C ALA A 322 24.01 13.94 -4.50
N ALA A 323 23.08 13.67 -5.36
CA ALA A 323 23.27 12.91 -6.58
C ALA A 323 23.00 13.79 -7.82
N GLU A 324 23.78 13.63 -8.86
CA GLU A 324 23.65 14.32 -10.14
C GLU A 324 23.23 13.33 -11.21
N PHE A 325 22.14 13.63 -11.92
CA PHE A 325 21.62 12.77 -12.98
C PHE A 325 21.36 13.59 -14.25
N ALA A 326 21.67 13.00 -15.40
CA ALA A 326 21.33 13.55 -16.70
C ALA A 326 19.95 13.02 -17.12
N GLY A 327 19.05 13.91 -17.50
CA GLY A 327 17.77 13.53 -18.10
C GLY A 327 17.96 12.92 -19.50
N PRO A 328 16.92 12.27 -20.05
CA PRO A 328 17.01 11.53 -21.31
C PRO A 328 17.39 12.40 -22.55
N ALA A 329 17.50 13.72 -22.41
CA ALA A 329 17.77 14.64 -23.52
C ALA A 329 18.82 15.72 -23.27
N ALA A 330 19.49 15.80 -22.12
CA ALA A 330 20.45 16.88 -21.84
C ALA A 330 21.71 16.36 -21.13
N VAL A 331 22.87 16.63 -21.72
CA VAL A 331 24.17 16.52 -21.08
C VAL A 331 24.36 17.75 -20.18
N GLY A 332 23.79 17.71 -18.98
CA GLY A 332 23.98 18.69 -17.93
C GLY A 332 24.23 17.95 -16.61
N GLU A 333 25.24 18.36 -15.85
CA GLU A 333 25.55 17.77 -14.55
C GLU A 333 24.57 18.31 -13.49
N HIS A 334 23.62 17.47 -13.02
CA HIS A 334 22.75 17.77 -11.88
C HIS A 334 23.20 17.02 -10.63
N ARG A 335 23.23 17.68 -9.47
CA ARG A 335 23.70 17.11 -8.19
C ARG A 335 22.54 16.81 -7.25
N ILE A 336 22.45 15.58 -6.73
CA ILE A 336 21.44 15.08 -5.80
C ILE A 336 22.09 14.74 -4.45
N PHE A 337 21.42 15.02 -3.33
CA PHE A 337 22.01 14.94 -1.99
C PHE A 337 21.33 13.91 -1.07
N LEU A 338 22.09 13.07 -0.32
CA LEU A 338 21.60 12.08 0.65
C LEU A 338 21.27 12.73 2.00
N HIS A 339 20.09 12.45 2.55
CA HIS A 339 19.67 12.88 3.88
C HIS A 339 19.79 11.73 4.87
N ARG A 340 20.49 11.94 5.99
CA ARG A 340 20.42 11.08 7.14
C ARG A 340 19.19 11.45 7.93
N SER A 341 18.15 10.61 7.96
CA SER A 341 17.09 10.75 8.93
C SER A 341 17.62 10.23 10.27
N GLU A 342 18.05 11.12 11.14
CA GLU A 342 18.15 10.80 12.54
C GLU A 342 16.76 10.96 13.15
N GLU A 343 16.25 9.83 13.66
CA GLU A 343 15.26 9.66 14.74
C GLU A 343 13.80 10.16 14.55
N HIS A 344 12.84 9.32 14.59
CA HIS A 344 12.12 8.81 15.80
C HIS A 344 11.26 7.61 15.45
#